data_944688c61523d8fcd24a806d981fc75d
#
_entry.id   944688c61523d8fcd24a806d981fc75d
#
_cell.length_a   1.000
_cell.length_b   1.000
_cell.length_c   1.000
_cell.angle_alpha   90.00
_cell.angle_beta   90.00
_cell.angle_gamma   90.00
#
_symmetry.space_group_name_H-M   'P 1'
#
loop_
_entity.id
_entity.type
_entity.pdbx_description
1 polymer ?
#
loop_
_entity_poly.entity_id
_entity_poly.type
_entity_poly.pdbx_seq_one_letter_code
_entity_poly.pdbx_strand_id
1 'polypeptide(L)' 'MAKKVLNLTFPKKLIKEPLIYNLGHKFKVVTNIRKANVTSDYGWVLLELNVDVGEIKKAEDYLKKLEIIVEDVEAQHN' A
#
# COMPACT_ATOMS: atom_id res chain seq x y z
N MET A 1 -8.82 8.02 -13.80
CA MET A 1 -8.08 7.28 -12.76
C MET A 1 -7.96 8.14 -11.51
N ALA A 2 -7.99 7.51 -10.38
CA ALA A 2 -7.88 8.20 -9.10
C ALA A 2 -6.48 7.99 -8.52
N LYS A 3 -6.02 8.97 -7.76
CA LYS A 3 -4.74 8.93 -7.08
C LYS A 3 -4.98 8.85 -5.58
N LYS A 4 -4.27 7.95 -4.93
CA LYS A 4 -4.39 7.73 -3.50
C LYS A 4 -3.00 7.60 -2.91
N VAL A 5 -2.78 8.20 -1.74
CA VAL A 5 -1.51 8.06 -1.04
C VAL A 5 -1.76 7.34 0.27
N LEU A 6 -1.14 6.19 0.45
CA LEU A 6 -1.35 5.34 1.61
C LEU A 6 -0.04 5.14 2.36
N ASN A 7 -0.12 5.17 3.68
CA ASN A 7 1.00 4.75 4.51
C ASN A 7 0.73 3.32 4.95
N LEU A 8 1.60 2.40 4.56
CA LEU A 8 1.45 0.98 4.84
C LEU A 8 2.49 0.55 5.86
N THR A 9 2.04 -0.08 6.93
CA THR A 9 2.95 -0.66 7.93
C THR A 9 2.81 -2.17 7.87
N PHE A 10 3.94 -2.85 7.63
CA PHE A 10 3.97 -4.28 7.42
C PHE A 10 4.35 -5.03 8.68
N PRO A 11 3.69 -6.16 8.99
CA PRO A 11 4.18 -7.05 10.03
C PRO A 11 5.48 -7.72 9.58
N LYS A 12 6.30 -8.13 10.55
CA LYS A 12 7.59 -8.75 10.29
C LYS A 12 7.51 -9.90 9.29
N LYS A 13 6.48 -10.71 9.39
CA LYS A 13 6.34 -11.90 8.54
C LYS A 13 6.20 -11.58 7.06
N LEU A 14 5.82 -10.34 6.71
CA LEU A 14 5.60 -9.94 5.33
C LEU A 14 6.74 -9.12 4.74
N ILE A 15 7.78 -8.82 5.50
CA ILE A 15 8.87 -7.96 5.02
C ILE A 15 9.58 -8.54 3.80
N LYS A 16 9.68 -9.85 3.71
CA LYS A 16 10.34 -10.52 2.59
C LYS A 16 9.42 -10.78 1.40
N GLU A 17 8.14 -10.47 1.52
CA GLU A 17 7.19 -10.70 0.44
C GLU A 17 7.18 -9.53 -0.55
N PRO A 18 7.08 -9.79 -1.86
CA PRO A 18 7.00 -8.71 -2.86
C PRO A 18 5.59 -8.11 -2.92
N LEU A 19 5.15 -7.51 -1.82
CA LEU A 19 3.77 -7.06 -1.65
C LEU A 19 3.34 -5.99 -2.64
N ILE A 20 4.21 -5.00 -2.86
CA ILE A 20 3.87 -3.89 -3.76
C ILE A 20 3.80 -4.37 -5.20
N TYR A 21 4.72 -5.24 -5.59
CA TYR A 21 4.66 -5.86 -6.91
C TYR A 21 3.36 -6.65 -7.08
N ASN A 22 3.03 -7.47 -6.09
CA ASN A 22 1.82 -8.30 -6.15
C ASN A 22 0.56 -7.43 -6.20
N LEU A 23 0.55 -6.35 -5.45
CA LEU A 23 -0.58 -5.41 -5.44
C LEU A 23 -0.79 -4.82 -6.84
N GLY A 24 0.26 -4.33 -7.44
CA GLY A 24 0.18 -3.73 -8.77
C GLY A 24 -0.25 -4.71 -9.84
N HIS A 25 0.23 -5.95 -9.73
CA HIS A 25 -0.10 -6.98 -10.70
C HIS A 25 -1.53 -7.48 -10.54
N LYS A 26 -1.98 -7.68 -9.30
CA LYS A 26 -3.30 -8.22 -9.02
C LYS A 26 -4.43 -7.25 -9.37
N PHE A 27 -4.25 -5.98 -9.11
CA PHE A 27 -5.31 -4.97 -9.27
C PHE A 27 -5.06 -3.99 -10.40
N LYS A 28 -4.00 -4.21 -11.18
CA LYS A 28 -3.66 -3.32 -12.29
C LYS A 28 -3.54 -1.86 -11.84
N VAL A 29 -2.93 -1.65 -10.68
CA VAL A 29 -2.65 -0.30 -10.18
C VAL A 29 -1.22 0.08 -10.52
N VAL A 30 -1.00 1.35 -10.80
CA VAL A 30 0.34 1.88 -10.94
C VAL A 30 0.78 2.36 -9.57
N THR A 31 1.90 1.84 -9.08
CA THR A 31 2.40 2.18 -7.75
C THR A 31 3.66 3.00 -7.85
N ASN A 32 3.83 3.92 -6.91
CA ASN A 32 5.04 4.73 -6.80
C ASN A 32 5.40 4.88 -5.33
N ILE A 33 6.60 4.42 -4.97
CA ILE A 33 7.06 4.53 -3.58
C ILE A 33 7.65 5.91 -3.37
N ARG A 34 7.07 6.67 -2.46
CA ARG A 34 7.57 8.00 -2.11
C ARG A 34 8.62 7.95 -1.02
N LYS A 35 8.41 7.11 -0.01
CA LYS A 35 9.36 6.90 1.08
C LYS A 35 9.20 5.48 1.58
N ALA A 36 10.27 4.93 2.11
CA ALA A 36 10.22 3.60 2.71
C ALA A 36 11.28 3.47 3.79
N ASN A 37 10.97 2.70 4.81
CA ASN A 37 11.93 2.34 5.83
C ASN A 37 11.67 0.88 6.21
N VAL A 38 12.59 0.01 5.84
CA VAL A 38 12.43 -1.42 6.06
C VAL A 38 13.64 -1.96 6.79
N THR A 39 13.38 -2.63 7.91
CA THR A 39 14.42 -3.34 8.68
C THR A 39 14.05 -4.81 8.74
N SER A 40 14.82 -5.61 9.46
CA SER A 40 14.53 -7.03 9.61
C SER A 40 13.25 -7.29 10.44
N ASP A 41 12.84 -6.31 11.25
CA ASP A 41 11.71 -6.49 12.17
C ASP A 41 10.52 -5.58 11.88
N TYR A 42 10.69 -4.62 11.00
CA TYR A 42 9.72 -3.56 10.81
C TYR A 42 9.81 -3.00 9.40
N GLY A 43 8.68 -2.63 8.86
CA GLY A 43 8.66 -2.00 7.54
C GLY A 43 7.46 -1.11 7.36
N TRP A 44 7.69 0.08 6.80
CA TRP A 44 6.58 0.91 6.34
C TRP A 44 6.96 1.56 5.00
N VAL A 45 5.93 1.88 4.24
CA VAL A 45 6.08 2.47 2.92
C VAL A 45 5.01 3.53 2.73
N LEU A 46 5.42 4.70 2.25
CA LEU A 46 4.49 5.72 1.79
C LEU A 46 4.29 5.49 0.30
N LEU A 47 3.13 4.98 -0.08
CA LEU A 47 2.86 4.48 -1.41
C LEU A 47 1.79 5.32 -2.10
N GLU A 48 2.09 5.75 -3.32
CA GLU A 48 1.12 6.43 -4.18
C GLU A 48 0.54 5.40 -5.14
N LEU A 49 -0.79 5.37 -5.22
CA LEU A 49 -1.50 4.48 -6.13
C LEU A 49 -2.25 5.30 -7.16
N ASN A 50 -2.11 4.93 -8.43
CA ASN A 50 -2.95 5.45 -9.50
C ASN A 50 -3.79 4.28 -9.99
N VAL A 51 -5.09 4.39 -9.84
CA VAL A 51 -5.99 3.25 -10.00
C VAL A 51 -7.40 3.73 -10.31
N ASP A 52 -8.18 2.88 -10.95
CA ASP A 52 -9.61 3.18 -11.15
C ASP A 52 -10.30 3.23 -9.80
N VAL A 53 -11.23 4.17 -9.65
CA VAL A 53 -11.94 4.37 -8.38
C VAL A 53 -12.53 3.07 -7.84
N GLY A 54 -13.09 2.25 -8.70
CA GLY A 54 -13.68 0.97 -8.27
C GLY A 54 -12.68 -0.04 -7.74
N GLU A 55 -11.39 0.14 -8.01
CA GLU A 55 -10.35 -0.79 -7.57
C GLU A 55 -9.68 -0.38 -6.26
N ILE A 56 -9.85 0.88 -5.85
CA ILE A 56 -9.19 1.37 -4.62
C ILE A 56 -9.59 0.54 -3.41
N LYS A 57 -10.89 0.34 -3.23
CA LYS A 57 -11.38 -0.40 -2.07
C LYS A 57 -10.91 -1.85 -2.08
N LYS A 58 -10.88 -2.47 -3.26
CA LYS A 58 -10.42 -3.84 -3.40
C LYS A 58 -8.96 -3.98 -3.00
N ALA A 59 -8.13 -3.02 -3.43
CA ALA A 59 -6.72 -3.02 -3.09
C ALA A 59 -6.51 -2.82 -1.59
N GLU A 60 -7.25 -1.88 -0.98
CA GLU A 60 -7.17 -1.65 0.46
C GLU A 60 -7.61 -2.87 1.26
N ASP A 61 -8.70 -3.51 0.85
CA ASP A 61 -9.21 -4.70 1.53
C ASP A 61 -8.21 -5.85 1.44
N TYR A 62 -7.57 -5.99 0.29
CA TYR A 62 -6.52 -7.00 0.09
C TYR A 62 -5.38 -6.80 1.08
N LEU A 63 -4.91 -5.55 1.23
CA LEU A 63 -3.83 -5.22 2.15
C LEU A 63 -4.24 -5.48 3.60
N LYS A 64 -5.47 -5.12 3.96
CA LYS A 64 -5.96 -5.33 5.32
C LYS A 64 -6.08 -6.81 5.67
N LYS A 65 -6.43 -7.65 4.71
CA LYS A 65 -6.49 -9.09 4.92
C LYS A 65 -5.12 -9.68 5.24
N LEU A 66 -4.07 -9.05 4.78
CA LEU A 66 -2.70 -9.47 5.07
C LEU A 66 -2.19 -8.90 6.39
N GLU A 67 -3.06 -8.27 7.17
CA GLU A 67 -2.72 -7.65 8.46
C GLU A 67 -1.78 -6.46 8.30
N ILE A 68 -1.79 -5.83 7.14
CA ILE A 68 -1.05 -4.59 6.90
C ILE A 68 -1.90 -3.44 7.42
N ILE A 69 -1.26 -2.55 8.17
CA ILE A 69 -1.94 -1.34 8.65
C ILE A 69 -1.95 -0.33 7.51
N VAL A 70 -3.14 0.08 7.12
CA VAL A 70 -3.33 0.99 5.99
C VAL A 70 -3.88 2.31 6.49
N GLU A 71 -3.15 3.40 6.23
CA GLU A 71 -3.58 4.75 6.59
C GLU A 71 -3.66 5.61 5.35
N ASP A 72 -4.79 6.29 5.16
CA ASP A 72 -4.97 7.20 4.04
C ASP A 72 -4.36 8.55 4.40
N VAL A 73 -3.20 8.85 3.85
CA VAL A 73 -2.44 10.04 4.18
C VAL A 73 -3.13 11.30 3.67
N GLU A 74 -3.71 11.25 2.48
CA GLU A 74 -4.36 12.43 1.90
C GLU A 74 -5.62 12.85 2.66
N ALA A 75 -6.32 11.90 3.26
CA ALA A 75 -7.49 12.20 4.07
C ALA A 75 -7.14 12.99 5.31
N GLN A 76 -5.86 13.01 5.70
CA GLN A 76 -5.38 13.74 6.88
C GLN A 76 -4.86 15.13 6.54
N HIS A 77 -4.82 15.47 5.27
CA HIS A 77 -4.39 16.79 4.81
C HIS A 77 -5.57 17.73 4.72
N ASN A 78 -5.50 18.81 5.42
CA ASN A 78 -6.52 19.84 5.32
C ASN A 78 -5.86 21.19 5.17
#